data_7874313b40d3e51adb65ef84e97b48e8
#
_entry.id   7874313b40d3e51adb65ef84e97b48e8
#
_cell.length_a   1.000
_cell.length_b   1.000
_cell.length_c   1.000
_cell.angle_alpha   90.00
_cell.angle_beta   90.00
_cell.angle_gamma   90.00
#
_symmetry.space_group_name_H-M   'P 1'
#
loop_
_entity.id
_entity.type
_entity.pdbx_description
1 polymer ?
#
loop_
_entity_poly.entity_id
_entity_poly.type
_entity_poly.pdbx_seq_one_letter_code
_entity_poly.pdbx_strand_id
1 'polypeptide(L)'
;VNVLGKSGFAAEPDMERIRADLAQEKEPPQPVLDLIDAYERVRDRNFLEAYHDALQARDEAMSLFSLGYMSLPMRAASERLFWSIGQKVLEICGKRGEVPEEIENLPETLSDIYFCNFSLFQSMPDSWAIDQLFPICPIHRLDEEPTRRGIMADITCDSDGKIDSFVDKRVEKKALELHELRPLQSAGTNGSTTPGASGSHEPYYLGVFLLGAYQEILGDLHNLLGDTHAVHVSYQAGGGVTDETSDGNWSIDEVIEGDTVKEVLSYVQYDDEDMLRSVRRDVERAIKLNRVTVAEG
;
A
#
# COMPACT_ATOMS: atom_id res chain seq x y z
N VAL A 1 -10.20 -4.05 -6.99
CA VAL A 1 -9.35 -2.84 -6.93
C VAL A 1 -7.96 -3.13 -7.48
N ASN A 2 -7.29 -2.15 -8.07
CA ASN A 2 -5.92 -2.24 -8.58
C ASN A 2 -4.96 -1.56 -7.62
N VAL A 3 -3.82 -2.20 -7.35
CA VAL A 3 -2.75 -1.61 -6.57
C VAL A 3 -2.00 -0.60 -7.43
N LEU A 4 -1.88 0.64 -6.97
CA LEU A 4 -1.17 1.73 -7.65
C LEU A 4 0.31 1.78 -7.27
N GLY A 5 0.66 1.26 -6.11
CA GLY A 5 2.02 1.23 -5.61
C GLY A 5 2.07 0.69 -4.19
N LYS A 6 3.27 0.54 -3.66
CA LYS A 6 3.43 0.17 -2.25
C LYS A 6 4.52 1.00 -1.59
N SER A 7 4.36 1.21 -0.29
CA SER A 7 5.42 1.65 0.61
C SER A 7 5.81 0.49 1.50
N GLY A 8 7.08 0.25 1.62
CA GLY A 8 7.62 -0.81 2.45
C GLY A 8 9.03 -0.46 2.91
N PHE A 9 9.53 -1.22 3.87
CA PHE A 9 10.86 -1.00 4.42
C PHE A 9 11.90 -1.76 3.60
N ALA A 10 13.03 -1.11 3.29
CA ALA A 10 14.15 -1.80 2.66
C ALA A 10 14.69 -2.88 3.63
N ALA A 11 14.91 -4.08 3.11
CA ALA A 11 15.41 -5.21 3.90
C ALA A 11 16.80 -4.96 4.51
N GLU A 12 17.65 -4.20 3.81
CA GLU A 12 18.98 -3.84 4.29
C GLU A 12 19.20 -2.32 4.20
N PRO A 13 19.76 -1.70 5.26
CA PRO A 13 20.08 -0.28 5.23
C PRO A 13 21.36 -0.06 4.42
N ASP A 14 21.42 1.01 3.65
CA ASP A 14 22.65 1.46 3.00
C ASP A 14 23.61 2.00 4.07
N MET A 15 24.44 1.11 4.63
CA MET A 15 25.38 1.43 5.69
C MET A 15 26.48 2.39 5.24
N GLU A 16 26.88 2.36 3.96
CA GLU A 16 27.90 3.29 3.42
C GLU A 16 27.35 4.71 3.42
N ARG A 17 26.12 4.87 2.92
CA ARG A 17 25.44 6.16 2.92
C ARG A 17 25.20 6.68 4.33
N ILE A 18 24.68 5.84 5.23
CA ILE A 18 24.44 6.23 6.63
C ILE A 18 25.72 6.71 7.30
N ARG A 19 26.83 6.00 7.11
CA ARG A 19 28.14 6.40 7.66
C ARG A 19 28.70 7.68 7.01
N ALA A 20 28.47 7.87 5.71
CA ALA A 20 28.87 9.09 5.02
C ALA A 20 28.07 10.31 5.52
N ASP A 21 26.76 10.16 5.72
CA ASP A 21 25.90 11.20 6.26
C ASP A 21 26.30 11.52 7.73
N LEU A 22 26.58 10.49 8.53
CA LEU A 22 27.04 10.64 9.92
C LEU A 22 28.36 11.38 10.03
N ALA A 23 29.28 11.17 9.10
CA ALA A 23 30.58 11.87 9.05
C ALA A 23 30.46 13.37 8.71
N GLN A 24 29.32 13.83 8.22
CA GLN A 24 29.04 15.25 7.96
C GLN A 24 28.49 15.99 9.20
N GLU A 25 28.01 15.23 10.19
CA GLU A 25 27.52 15.81 11.44
C GLU A 25 28.68 16.28 12.32
N LYS A 26 28.55 17.46 12.91
CA LYS A 26 29.55 18.00 13.85
C LYS A 26 29.62 17.16 15.13
N GLU A 27 28.46 16.77 15.62
CA GLU A 27 28.28 15.92 16.78
C GLU A 27 27.32 14.78 16.35
N PRO A 28 27.83 13.58 16.05
CA PRO A 28 27.01 12.45 15.66
C PRO A 28 25.98 12.13 16.75
N PRO A 29 24.69 12.06 16.43
CA PRO A 29 23.65 11.76 17.42
C PRO A 29 23.83 10.36 18.02
N GLN A 30 23.93 10.28 19.34
CA GLN A 30 24.14 9.03 20.05
C GLN A 30 23.12 7.95 19.68
N PRO A 31 21.80 8.24 19.58
CA PRO A 31 20.82 7.22 19.20
C PRO A 31 21.08 6.56 17.83
N VAL A 32 21.67 7.30 16.87
CA VAL A 32 22.02 6.70 15.57
C VAL A 32 23.19 5.74 15.70
N LEU A 33 24.17 6.07 16.54
CA LEU A 33 25.30 5.18 16.84
C LEU A 33 24.82 3.91 17.55
N ASP A 34 23.91 4.05 18.50
CA ASP A 34 23.33 2.92 19.24
C ASP A 34 22.53 1.99 18.31
N LEU A 35 21.78 2.57 17.34
CA LEU A 35 21.07 1.80 16.31
C LEU A 35 22.02 1.07 15.36
N ILE A 36 23.14 1.68 14.96
CA ILE A 36 24.17 1.02 14.14
C ILE A 36 24.73 -0.18 14.91
N ASP A 37 25.06 0.02 16.16
CA ASP A 37 25.61 -1.02 17.02
C ASP A 37 24.61 -2.17 17.24
N ALA A 38 23.34 -1.86 17.53
CA ALA A 38 22.27 -2.86 17.64
C ALA A 38 22.10 -3.63 16.33
N TYR A 39 22.09 -2.96 15.15
CA TYR A 39 21.99 -3.59 13.85
C TYR A 39 23.15 -4.57 13.57
N GLU A 40 24.37 -4.20 13.96
CA GLU A 40 25.55 -5.02 13.73
C GLU A 40 25.65 -6.19 14.74
N ARG A 41 25.11 -6.03 15.95
CA ARG A 41 25.18 -7.04 17.03
C ARG A 41 23.98 -7.95 17.14
N VAL A 42 22.84 -7.68 16.50
CA VAL A 42 21.64 -8.52 16.60
C VAL A 42 21.92 -9.94 16.11
N ARG A 43 21.68 -10.93 16.98
CA ARG A 43 21.87 -12.37 16.74
C ARG A 43 20.77 -13.16 17.46
N ASP A 44 20.66 -14.43 17.16
CA ASP A 44 19.69 -15.35 17.78
C ASP A 44 19.68 -15.32 19.31
N ARG A 45 20.82 -15.13 19.96
CA ARG A 45 20.93 -15.14 21.44
C ARG A 45 20.48 -13.85 22.13
N ASN A 46 20.44 -12.72 21.41
CA ASN A 46 20.20 -11.39 21.98
C ASN A 46 19.18 -10.56 21.21
N PHE A 47 18.37 -11.19 20.36
CA PHE A 47 17.46 -10.44 19.44
C PHE A 47 16.41 -9.59 20.17
N LEU A 48 15.89 -10.05 21.31
CA LEU A 48 14.94 -9.28 22.12
C LEU A 48 15.60 -8.04 22.75
N GLU A 49 16.76 -8.22 23.38
CA GLU A 49 17.54 -7.12 23.95
C GLU A 49 17.89 -6.09 22.87
N ALA A 50 18.42 -6.54 21.72
CA ALA A 50 18.76 -5.67 20.62
C ALA A 50 17.53 -4.92 20.05
N TYR A 51 16.35 -5.54 20.05
CA TYR A 51 15.11 -4.89 19.65
C TYR A 51 14.67 -3.80 20.64
N HIS A 52 14.72 -4.08 21.93
CA HIS A 52 14.38 -3.09 22.98
C HIS A 52 15.33 -1.91 22.99
N ASP A 53 16.64 -2.16 22.84
CA ASP A 53 17.66 -1.11 22.71
C ASP A 53 17.38 -0.24 21.47
N ALA A 54 17.05 -0.89 20.35
CA ALA A 54 16.72 -0.18 19.11
C ALA A 54 15.42 0.65 19.22
N LEU A 55 14.42 0.15 19.93
CA LEU A 55 13.18 0.88 20.18
C LEU A 55 13.42 2.14 20.99
N GLN A 56 14.21 2.02 22.08
CA GLN A 56 14.60 3.15 22.92
C GLN A 56 15.40 4.19 22.11
N ALA A 57 16.39 3.76 21.35
CA ALA A 57 17.22 4.64 20.53
C ALA A 57 16.41 5.36 19.44
N ARG A 58 15.42 4.67 18.81
CA ARG A 58 14.50 5.31 17.86
C ARG A 58 13.67 6.41 18.53
N ASP A 59 13.10 6.14 19.68
CA ASP A 59 12.24 7.10 20.39
C ASP A 59 13.04 8.32 20.88
N GLU A 60 14.30 8.12 21.29
CA GLU A 60 15.23 9.21 21.58
C GLU A 60 15.58 10.01 20.32
N ALA A 61 15.87 9.36 19.20
CA ALA A 61 16.11 10.01 17.92
C ALA A 61 14.91 10.87 17.48
N MET A 62 13.68 10.34 17.64
CA MET A 62 12.46 11.09 17.35
C MET A 62 12.34 12.34 18.23
N SER A 63 12.64 12.21 19.51
CA SER A 63 12.62 13.32 20.46
C SER A 63 13.64 14.41 20.10
N LEU A 64 14.87 14.02 19.78
CA LEU A 64 15.93 14.94 19.35
C LEU A 64 15.57 15.66 18.06
N PHE A 65 14.99 14.95 17.08
CA PHE A 65 14.51 15.55 15.84
C PHE A 65 13.40 16.57 16.09
N SER A 66 12.41 16.23 16.92
CA SER A 66 11.28 17.11 17.26
C SER A 66 11.72 18.37 17.97
N LEU A 67 12.81 18.30 18.75
CA LEU A 67 13.41 19.44 19.45
C LEU A 67 14.40 20.24 18.56
N GLY A 68 14.65 19.82 17.33
CA GLY A 68 15.56 20.49 16.41
C GLY A 68 17.05 20.20 16.64
N TYR A 69 17.39 19.17 17.43
CA TYR A 69 18.78 18.77 17.72
C TYR A 69 19.28 17.65 16.80
N MET A 70 18.48 17.19 15.85
CA MET A 70 18.87 16.17 14.89
C MET A 70 18.50 16.59 13.47
N SER A 71 19.39 16.31 12.51
CA SER A 71 19.14 16.57 11.09
C SER A 71 18.16 15.55 10.49
N LEU A 72 17.48 15.93 9.38
CA LEU A 72 16.58 15.01 8.66
C LEU A 72 17.29 13.77 8.11
N PRO A 73 18.53 13.82 7.57
CA PRO A 73 19.25 12.62 7.18
C PRO A 73 19.46 11.63 8.36
N MET A 74 19.80 12.14 9.55
CA MET A 74 19.98 11.32 10.73
C MET A 74 18.66 10.72 11.24
N ARG A 75 17.57 11.48 11.17
CA ARG A 75 16.22 10.97 11.47
C ARG A 75 15.82 9.85 10.50
N ALA A 76 16.08 10.03 9.20
CA ALA A 76 15.81 8.99 8.20
C ALA A 76 16.70 7.74 8.40
N ALA A 77 17.97 7.94 8.79
CA ALA A 77 18.87 6.83 9.10
C ALA A 77 18.38 6.03 10.32
N SER A 78 17.93 6.72 11.40
CA SER A 78 17.41 6.05 12.60
C SER A 78 16.20 5.18 12.28
N GLU A 79 15.26 5.65 11.46
CA GLU A 79 14.10 4.85 11.04
C GLU A 79 14.52 3.61 10.24
N ARG A 80 15.39 3.79 9.23
CA ARG A 80 15.84 2.66 8.41
C ARG A 80 16.55 1.59 9.21
N LEU A 81 17.42 1.99 10.13
CA LEU A 81 18.13 1.06 11.01
C LEU A 81 17.17 0.30 11.91
N PHE A 82 16.23 1.01 12.55
CA PHE A 82 15.23 0.40 13.42
C PHE A 82 14.40 -0.66 12.67
N TRP A 83 13.88 -0.32 11.49
CA TRP A 83 13.07 -1.26 10.70
C TRP A 83 13.89 -2.46 10.21
N SER A 84 15.16 -2.24 9.86
CA SER A 84 16.04 -3.34 9.47
C SER A 84 16.40 -4.26 10.62
N ILE A 85 16.51 -3.72 11.84
CA ILE A 85 16.66 -4.54 13.07
C ILE A 85 15.41 -5.38 13.29
N GLY A 86 14.22 -4.76 13.20
CA GLY A 86 12.95 -5.46 13.32
C GLY A 86 12.81 -6.61 12.31
N GLN A 87 13.20 -6.43 11.05
CA GLN A 87 13.18 -7.49 10.05
C GLN A 87 14.14 -8.64 10.42
N LYS A 88 15.37 -8.35 10.85
CA LYS A 88 16.29 -9.38 11.34
C LYS A 88 15.73 -10.15 12.53
N VAL A 89 15.03 -9.45 13.42
CA VAL A 89 14.37 -10.08 14.58
C VAL A 89 13.27 -11.04 14.11
N LEU A 90 12.41 -10.61 13.15
CA LEU A 90 11.38 -11.50 12.60
C LEU A 90 11.96 -12.70 11.84
N GLU A 91 13.06 -12.55 11.14
CA GLU A 91 13.75 -13.69 10.51
C GLU A 91 14.26 -14.70 11.54
N ILE A 92 14.75 -14.22 12.68
CA ILE A 92 15.17 -15.08 13.80
C ILE A 92 13.96 -15.81 14.39
N CYS A 93 12.85 -15.10 14.64
CA CYS A 93 11.60 -15.69 15.11
C CYS A 93 11.05 -16.75 14.15
N GLY A 94 11.07 -16.47 12.83
CA GLY A 94 10.66 -17.42 11.79
C GLY A 94 11.48 -18.71 11.82
N LYS A 95 12.80 -18.62 12.05
CA LYS A 95 13.68 -19.80 12.19
C LYS A 95 13.42 -20.58 13.47
N ARG A 96 12.96 -19.91 14.53
CA ARG A 96 12.59 -20.55 15.79
C ARG A 96 11.18 -21.15 15.78
N GLY A 97 10.32 -20.69 14.87
CA GLY A 97 8.92 -21.10 14.75
C GLY A 97 8.01 -20.47 15.82
N GLU A 98 8.48 -19.43 16.50
CA GLU A 98 7.72 -18.78 17.59
C GLU A 98 8.06 -17.27 17.60
N VAL A 99 7.05 -16.44 17.85
CA VAL A 99 7.19 -14.99 18.08
C VAL A 99 6.90 -14.75 19.57
N PRO A 100 7.85 -14.19 20.35
CA PRO A 100 7.61 -13.85 21.74
C PRO A 100 6.48 -12.83 21.90
N GLU A 101 5.72 -12.93 23.00
CA GLU A 101 4.59 -12.03 23.32
C GLU A 101 5.01 -10.55 23.34
N GLU A 102 6.22 -10.26 23.80
CA GLU A 102 6.78 -8.89 23.88
C GLU A 102 6.90 -8.19 22.51
N ILE A 103 6.93 -8.96 21.42
CA ILE A 103 7.08 -8.46 20.05
C ILE A 103 6.01 -9.04 19.10
N GLU A 104 4.89 -9.53 19.63
CA GLU A 104 3.83 -10.15 18.82
C GLU A 104 3.26 -9.19 17.75
N ASN A 105 3.25 -7.89 18.02
CA ASN A 105 2.79 -6.84 17.07
C ASN A 105 3.85 -6.42 16.03
N LEU A 106 5.09 -6.92 16.14
CA LEU A 106 6.16 -6.52 15.23
C LEU A 106 5.91 -6.94 13.77
N PRO A 107 5.36 -8.13 13.46
CA PRO A 107 5.01 -8.51 12.09
C PRO A 107 4.01 -7.56 11.44
N GLU A 108 3.07 -7.02 12.21
CA GLU A 108 2.06 -6.07 11.74
C GLU A 108 2.67 -4.70 11.51
N THR A 109 3.47 -4.24 12.45
CA THR A 109 4.18 -2.95 12.38
C THR A 109 5.13 -2.87 11.18
N LEU A 110 5.68 -4.01 10.75
CA LEU A 110 6.56 -4.13 9.57
C LEU A 110 5.82 -4.46 8.27
N SER A 111 4.49 -4.45 8.27
CA SER A 111 3.72 -4.70 7.06
C SER A 111 3.89 -3.60 6.02
N ASP A 112 3.96 -3.99 4.76
CA ASP A 112 3.94 -3.05 3.64
C ASP A 112 2.58 -2.35 3.55
N ILE A 113 2.53 -1.15 3.01
CA ILE A 113 1.28 -0.45 2.69
C ILE A 113 1.07 -0.52 1.18
N TYR A 114 -0.03 -1.14 0.76
CA TYR A 114 -0.43 -1.23 -0.64
C TYR A 114 -1.49 -0.17 -0.93
N PHE A 115 -1.15 0.83 -1.72
CA PHE A 115 -2.06 1.89 -2.14
C PHE A 115 -2.92 1.40 -3.30
N CYS A 116 -4.23 1.45 -3.12
CA CYS A 116 -5.21 0.91 -4.07
C CYS A 116 -6.11 2.01 -4.62
N ASN A 117 -6.55 1.86 -5.87
CA ASN A 117 -7.37 2.83 -6.59
C ASN A 117 -8.85 2.79 -6.16
N PHE A 118 -9.15 3.09 -4.92
CA PHE A 118 -10.52 3.17 -4.40
C PHE A 118 -10.62 4.20 -3.28
N SER A 119 -11.84 4.51 -2.87
CA SER A 119 -12.16 5.18 -1.62
C SER A 119 -12.85 4.18 -0.69
N LEU A 120 -12.33 4.06 0.53
CA LEU A 120 -12.97 3.23 1.56
C LEU A 120 -14.37 3.73 1.87
N PHE A 121 -14.53 5.04 1.94
CA PHE A 121 -15.79 5.72 2.29
C PHE A 121 -16.85 5.58 1.20
N GLN A 122 -16.45 5.46 -0.06
CA GLN A 122 -17.36 5.25 -1.19
C GLN A 122 -17.72 3.78 -1.38
N SER A 123 -16.70 2.89 -1.36
CA SER A 123 -16.90 1.50 -1.77
C SER A 123 -17.15 0.53 -0.62
N MET A 124 -16.72 0.86 0.60
CA MET A 124 -16.76 -0.02 1.77
C MET A 124 -17.01 0.75 3.08
N PRO A 125 -18.05 1.60 3.15
CA PRO A 125 -18.26 2.47 4.32
C PRO A 125 -18.41 1.71 5.64
N ASP A 126 -18.98 0.50 5.64
CA ASP A 126 -19.15 -0.30 6.86
C ASP A 126 -17.81 -0.83 7.42
N SER A 127 -16.78 -0.96 6.59
CA SER A 127 -15.44 -1.29 7.09
C SER A 127 -14.90 -0.20 8.01
N TRP A 128 -15.19 1.06 7.71
CA TRP A 128 -14.82 2.20 8.53
C TRP A 128 -15.82 2.48 9.67
N ALA A 129 -17.12 2.43 9.36
CA ALA A 129 -18.15 2.89 10.29
C ALA A 129 -18.44 1.91 11.43
N ILE A 130 -18.31 0.61 11.19
CA ILE A 130 -18.69 -0.45 12.14
C ILE A 130 -17.68 -1.61 12.21
N ASP A 131 -16.47 -1.42 11.70
CA ASP A 131 -15.40 -2.45 11.67
C ASP A 131 -15.84 -3.75 10.97
N GLN A 132 -16.70 -3.65 9.94
CA GLN A 132 -17.14 -4.80 9.15
C GLN A 132 -15.96 -5.37 8.37
N LEU A 133 -15.67 -6.65 8.57
CA LEU A 133 -14.64 -7.35 7.81
C LEU A 133 -15.21 -7.94 6.52
N PHE A 134 -14.56 -7.66 5.40
CA PHE A 134 -14.84 -8.28 4.11
C PHE A 134 -13.70 -9.22 3.72
N PRO A 135 -13.98 -10.39 3.12
CA PRO A 135 -12.93 -11.24 2.58
C PRO A 135 -12.18 -10.53 1.46
N ILE A 136 -10.86 -10.49 1.57
CA ILE A 136 -9.99 -9.82 0.59
C ILE A 136 -8.86 -10.78 0.22
N CYS A 137 -8.59 -10.91 -1.08
CA CYS A 137 -7.42 -11.63 -1.55
C CYS A 137 -6.98 -11.16 -2.94
N PRO A 138 -5.73 -11.46 -3.35
CA PRO A 138 -5.33 -11.34 -4.74
C PRO A 138 -6.22 -12.17 -5.65
N ILE A 139 -6.55 -11.66 -6.85
CA ILE A 139 -7.36 -12.38 -7.86
C ILE A 139 -6.53 -12.82 -9.06
N HIS A 140 -5.23 -12.65 -9.03
CA HIS A 140 -4.28 -13.23 -9.99
C HIS A 140 -2.97 -13.62 -9.30
N ARG A 141 -2.11 -14.35 -10.01
CA ARG A 141 -0.90 -14.98 -9.45
C ARG A 141 -1.24 -15.97 -8.33
N LEU A 142 -2.38 -16.67 -8.47
CA LEU A 142 -2.89 -17.60 -7.45
C LEU A 142 -2.06 -18.89 -7.35
N ASP A 143 -1.20 -19.14 -8.31
CA ASP A 143 -0.21 -20.22 -8.36
C ASP A 143 1.15 -19.85 -7.75
N GLU A 144 1.30 -18.60 -7.28
CA GLU A 144 2.51 -18.10 -6.65
C GLU A 144 2.31 -17.96 -5.13
N GLU A 145 3.33 -18.31 -4.37
CA GLU A 145 3.32 -18.09 -2.92
C GLU A 145 3.49 -16.60 -2.61
N PRO A 146 2.61 -15.98 -1.80
CA PRO A 146 2.75 -14.61 -1.34
C PRO A 146 4.00 -14.48 -0.46
N THR A 147 4.88 -13.55 -0.78
CA THR A 147 6.14 -13.33 -0.06
C THR A 147 6.14 -12.08 0.80
N ARG A 148 5.04 -11.31 0.76
CA ARG A 148 4.87 -10.05 1.50
C ARG A 148 3.67 -10.13 2.42
N ARG A 149 3.66 -9.25 3.41
CA ARG A 149 2.50 -8.97 4.25
C ARG A 149 2.23 -7.48 4.17
N GLY A 150 0.96 -7.11 4.03
CA GLY A 150 0.62 -5.71 3.86
C GLY A 150 -0.78 -5.37 4.33
N ILE A 151 -0.98 -4.09 4.55
CA ILE A 151 -2.29 -3.47 4.71
C ILE A 151 -2.69 -2.77 3.41
N MET A 152 -3.99 -2.54 3.22
CA MET A 152 -4.50 -1.76 2.09
C MET A 152 -4.74 -0.33 2.54
N ALA A 153 -4.25 0.63 1.76
CA ALA A 153 -4.63 2.03 1.89
C ALA A 153 -5.39 2.47 0.64
N ASP A 154 -6.40 3.28 0.82
CA ASP A 154 -7.09 3.95 -0.27
C ASP A 154 -6.29 5.18 -0.76
N ILE A 155 -6.84 5.96 -1.67
CA ILE A 155 -6.21 7.17 -2.21
C ILE A 155 -6.89 8.45 -1.70
N THR A 156 -7.71 8.37 -0.67
CA THR A 156 -8.26 9.55 -0.01
C THR A 156 -7.20 10.25 0.84
N CYS A 157 -7.44 11.51 1.21
CA CYS A 157 -6.54 12.24 2.09
C CYS A 157 -6.77 11.91 3.58
N ASP A 158 -7.78 11.11 3.90
CA ASP A 158 -8.13 10.76 5.27
C ASP A 158 -7.25 9.63 5.79
N SER A 159 -6.73 9.76 7.01
CA SER A 159 -5.90 8.74 7.65
C SER A 159 -6.65 7.44 7.96
N ASP A 160 -7.97 7.49 8.02
CA ASP A 160 -8.85 6.33 8.23
C ASP A 160 -9.11 5.54 6.93
N GLY A 161 -8.67 6.06 5.77
CA GLY A 161 -8.78 5.40 4.47
C GLY A 161 -7.86 4.18 4.32
N LYS A 162 -7.97 3.21 5.23
CA LYS A 162 -7.15 1.99 5.24
C LYS A 162 -7.94 0.77 5.73
N ILE A 163 -7.49 -0.39 5.30
CA ILE A 163 -7.93 -1.69 5.81
C ILE A 163 -6.71 -2.39 6.39
N ASP A 164 -6.68 -2.52 7.71
CA ASP A 164 -5.61 -3.14 8.49
C ASP A 164 -6.10 -4.31 9.36
N SER A 165 -7.32 -4.78 9.09
CA SER A 165 -7.92 -5.96 9.71
C SER A 165 -8.58 -6.82 8.67
N PHE A 166 -8.29 -8.11 8.66
CA PHE A 166 -8.70 -9.05 7.62
C PHE A 166 -9.30 -10.31 8.21
N VAL A 167 -10.19 -10.94 7.44
CA VAL A 167 -10.79 -12.22 7.80
C VAL A 167 -9.72 -13.31 7.86
N ASP A 168 -9.71 -14.08 8.94
CA ASP A 168 -8.94 -15.31 9.07
C ASP A 168 -9.82 -16.46 9.59
N LYS A 169 -9.30 -17.69 9.59
CA LYS A 169 -10.05 -18.91 9.94
C LYS A 169 -10.61 -18.93 11.36
N ARG A 170 -9.94 -18.27 12.31
CA ARG A 170 -10.29 -18.32 13.75
C ARG A 170 -10.37 -16.97 14.41
N VAL A 171 -9.55 -16.04 13.99
CA VAL A 171 -9.41 -14.70 14.57
C VAL A 171 -9.10 -13.74 13.42
N GLU A 172 -9.39 -12.47 13.56
CA GLU A 172 -8.94 -11.48 12.58
C GLU A 172 -7.40 -11.46 12.51
N LYS A 173 -6.85 -11.16 11.34
CA LYS A 173 -5.42 -10.91 11.14
C LYS A 173 -5.17 -9.45 10.73
N LYS A 174 -4.05 -8.89 11.13
CA LYS A 174 -3.71 -7.48 10.93
C LYS A 174 -2.91 -7.19 9.65
N ALA A 175 -2.62 -8.20 8.89
CA ALA A 175 -1.98 -8.07 7.58
C ALA A 175 -2.45 -9.15 6.63
N LEU A 176 -2.52 -8.81 5.35
CA LEU A 176 -2.87 -9.71 4.26
C LEU A 176 -1.60 -10.26 3.61
N GLU A 177 -1.60 -11.53 3.25
CA GLU A 177 -0.53 -12.13 2.46
C GLU A 177 -0.64 -11.64 1.00
N LEU A 178 0.42 -11.00 0.52
CA LEU A 178 0.46 -10.33 -0.78
C LEU A 178 1.74 -10.69 -1.55
N HIS A 179 1.75 -10.39 -2.83
CA HIS A 179 2.92 -10.59 -3.68
C HIS A 179 3.72 -9.29 -3.83
N GLU A 180 5.03 -9.42 -4.04
CA GLU A 180 5.88 -8.29 -4.44
C GLU A 180 5.37 -7.71 -5.77
N LEU A 181 5.33 -6.37 -5.89
CA LEU A 181 4.97 -5.71 -7.15
C LEU A 181 6.11 -5.89 -8.17
N ARG A 182 5.77 -6.38 -9.35
CA ARG A 182 6.72 -6.57 -10.44
C ARG A 182 6.90 -5.28 -11.22
N PRO A 183 8.14 -4.81 -11.43
CA PRO A 183 8.38 -3.68 -12.31
C PRO A 183 7.83 -3.95 -13.71
N LEU A 184 7.25 -2.93 -14.36
CA LEU A 184 6.92 -3.02 -15.78
C LEU A 184 8.20 -3.38 -16.53
N GLN A 185 8.20 -4.53 -17.19
CA GLN A 185 9.25 -4.85 -18.16
C GLN A 185 9.18 -3.78 -19.24
N SER A 186 10.28 -3.05 -19.45
CA SER A 186 10.38 -2.09 -20.54
C SER A 186 10.06 -2.85 -21.83
N ALA A 187 8.89 -2.56 -22.41
CA ALA A 187 8.48 -3.16 -23.67
C ALA A 187 9.55 -2.85 -24.71
N GLY A 188 10.24 -3.86 -25.16
CA GLY A 188 11.06 -3.73 -26.37
C GLY A 188 10.17 -3.14 -27.47
N THR A 189 10.55 -2.01 -27.98
CA THR A 189 10.16 -1.25 -29.17
C THR A 189 8.81 -1.48 -29.91
N ASN A 190 7.92 -2.31 -29.42
CA ASN A 190 6.58 -2.52 -29.98
C ASN A 190 5.53 -2.07 -28.96
N GLY A 191 5.13 -0.81 -29.08
CA GLY A 191 4.28 -0.04 -28.17
C GLY A 191 2.87 -0.59 -27.90
N SER A 192 2.77 -1.72 -27.22
CA SER A 192 1.53 -2.19 -26.61
C SER A 192 1.62 -1.91 -25.11
N THR A 193 1.12 -0.76 -24.69
CA THR A 193 0.83 -0.52 -23.27
C THR A 193 -0.35 -1.40 -22.88
N THR A 194 -0.15 -2.27 -21.89
CA THR A 194 -1.24 -3.06 -21.31
C THR A 194 -2.30 -2.10 -20.76
N PRO A 195 -3.58 -2.19 -21.19
CA PRO A 195 -4.64 -1.35 -20.62
C PRO A 195 -4.71 -1.56 -19.10
N GLY A 196 -4.63 -0.48 -18.34
CA GLY A 196 -4.67 -0.49 -16.87
C GLY A 196 -3.32 -0.42 -16.17
N ALA A 197 -2.19 -0.42 -16.87
CA ALA A 197 -0.88 -0.15 -16.28
C ALA A 197 -0.75 1.35 -15.95
N SER A 198 -1.17 1.73 -14.76
CA SER A 198 -0.96 3.07 -14.22
C SER A 198 0.17 2.98 -13.21
N GLY A 199 1.42 3.18 -13.65
CA GLY A 199 2.54 3.20 -12.73
C GLY A 199 3.80 2.49 -13.22
N SER A 200 4.73 2.26 -12.31
CA SER A 200 6.04 1.65 -12.56
C SER A 200 6.06 0.12 -12.48
N HIS A 201 4.93 -0.52 -12.26
CA HIS A 201 4.81 -1.97 -12.07
C HIS A 201 3.64 -2.56 -12.88
N GLU A 202 3.67 -3.89 -13.05
CA GLU A 202 2.57 -4.65 -13.67
C GLU A 202 1.28 -4.49 -12.83
N PRO A 203 0.08 -4.49 -13.48
CA PRO A 203 -1.18 -4.44 -12.77
C PRO A 203 -1.27 -5.57 -11.72
N TYR A 204 -1.73 -5.23 -10.51
CA TYR A 204 -1.92 -6.16 -9.42
C TYR A 204 -3.29 -5.94 -8.80
N TYR A 205 -4.21 -6.88 -9.02
CA TYR A 205 -5.61 -6.73 -8.61
C TYR A 205 -5.91 -7.53 -7.35
N LEU A 206 -6.64 -6.87 -6.43
CA LEU A 206 -7.23 -7.47 -5.25
C LEU A 206 -8.74 -7.52 -5.43
N GLY A 207 -9.32 -8.66 -5.09
CA GLY A 207 -10.77 -8.83 -4.98
C GLY A 207 -11.23 -8.57 -3.55
N VAL A 208 -12.31 -7.81 -3.40
CA VAL A 208 -13.04 -7.66 -2.15
C VAL A 208 -14.38 -8.36 -2.34
N PHE A 209 -14.71 -9.32 -1.48
CA PHE A 209 -15.82 -10.22 -1.67
C PHE A 209 -16.93 -9.98 -0.65
N LEU A 210 -18.15 -10.42 -1.01
CA LEU A 210 -19.35 -10.36 -0.18
C LEU A 210 -19.79 -8.93 0.17
N LEU A 211 -19.47 -7.97 -0.69
CA LEU A 211 -20.01 -6.62 -0.61
C LEU A 211 -21.51 -6.67 -0.92
N GLY A 212 -22.34 -6.11 -0.05
CA GLY A 212 -23.76 -5.99 -0.24
C GLY A 212 -24.16 -4.64 -0.84
N ALA A 213 -25.40 -4.53 -1.32
CA ALA A 213 -25.95 -3.31 -1.93
C ALA A 213 -25.87 -2.06 -1.04
N TYR A 214 -25.81 -2.22 0.27
CA TYR A 214 -25.72 -1.10 1.20
C TYR A 214 -24.35 -0.39 1.16
N GLN A 215 -23.32 -1.06 0.72
CA GLN A 215 -21.98 -0.43 0.62
C GLN A 215 -21.99 0.69 -0.42
N GLU A 216 -22.57 0.47 -1.60
CA GLU A 216 -22.66 1.48 -2.65
C GLU A 216 -23.67 2.59 -2.31
N ILE A 217 -24.85 2.21 -1.78
CA ILE A 217 -25.93 3.18 -1.46
C ILE A 217 -25.54 4.12 -0.31
N LEU A 218 -24.77 3.64 0.68
CA LEU A 218 -24.32 4.43 1.83
C LEU A 218 -22.94 5.05 1.61
N GLY A 219 -22.35 4.84 0.44
CA GLY A 219 -21.06 5.41 0.07
C GLY A 219 -21.06 6.94 0.03
N ASP A 220 -19.91 7.54 0.28
CA ASP A 220 -19.68 8.98 0.24
C ASP A 220 -18.59 9.32 -0.78
N LEU A 221 -18.84 10.27 -1.66
CA LEU A 221 -17.90 10.79 -2.66
C LEU A 221 -16.70 11.53 -2.02
N HIS A 222 -16.10 10.93 -1.05
CA HIS A 222 -14.92 11.48 -0.36
C HIS A 222 -13.76 11.72 -1.33
N ASN A 223 -13.28 12.95 -1.43
CA ASN A 223 -12.31 13.43 -2.42
C ASN A 223 -12.76 13.25 -3.90
N LEU A 224 -14.04 13.18 -4.17
CA LEU A 224 -14.59 12.93 -5.51
C LEU A 224 -14.08 11.62 -6.13
N LEU A 225 -13.88 10.61 -5.31
CA LEU A 225 -13.57 9.26 -5.77
C LEU A 225 -14.88 8.49 -5.88
N GLY A 226 -15.23 8.07 -7.07
CA GLY A 226 -16.45 7.35 -7.39
C GLY A 226 -16.36 5.84 -7.14
N ASP A 227 -17.36 5.12 -7.62
CA ASP A 227 -17.46 3.68 -7.47
C ASP A 227 -16.38 2.92 -8.21
N THR A 228 -15.97 1.80 -7.65
CA THR A 228 -15.08 0.82 -8.30
C THR A 228 -15.91 -0.17 -9.13
N HIS A 229 -15.27 -0.92 -10.04
CA HIS A 229 -15.95 -2.00 -10.74
C HIS A 229 -16.49 -3.05 -9.78
N ALA A 230 -17.74 -3.46 -9.97
CA ALA A 230 -18.39 -4.56 -9.24
C ALA A 230 -18.66 -5.74 -10.18
N VAL A 231 -18.54 -6.94 -9.65
CA VAL A 231 -18.76 -8.18 -10.40
C VAL A 231 -19.69 -9.07 -9.60
N HIS A 232 -20.82 -9.44 -10.21
CA HIS A 232 -21.74 -10.42 -9.63
C HIS A 232 -21.33 -11.83 -10.08
N VAL A 233 -21.03 -12.69 -9.10
CA VAL A 233 -20.60 -14.07 -9.34
C VAL A 233 -21.55 -15.02 -8.66
N SER A 234 -22.10 -15.98 -9.41
CA SER A 234 -22.91 -17.07 -8.88
C SER A 234 -22.13 -18.37 -8.83
N TYR A 235 -22.41 -19.16 -7.81
CA TYR A 235 -21.89 -20.52 -7.66
C TYR A 235 -23.06 -21.52 -7.58
N GLN A 236 -23.07 -22.51 -8.48
CA GLN A 236 -24.08 -23.57 -8.49
C GLN A 236 -23.54 -24.83 -7.81
N ALA A 237 -23.95 -25.07 -6.57
CA ALA A 237 -23.60 -26.30 -5.86
C ALA A 237 -24.29 -27.51 -6.52
N GLY A 238 -23.53 -28.49 -7.02
CA GLY A 238 -24.03 -29.78 -7.52
C GLY A 238 -24.36 -29.86 -9.01
N GLY A 239 -24.05 -28.86 -9.82
CA GLY A 239 -24.10 -29.00 -11.29
C GLY A 239 -22.95 -29.89 -11.76
N GLY A 240 -23.27 -31.02 -12.39
CA GLY A 240 -22.27 -31.85 -13.07
C GLY A 240 -21.60 -31.02 -14.17
N VAL A 241 -20.28 -31.12 -14.27
CA VAL A 241 -19.47 -30.51 -15.34
C VAL A 241 -20.08 -30.87 -16.69
N THR A 242 -20.74 -29.95 -17.36
CA THR A 242 -21.36 -30.17 -18.66
C THR A 242 -20.53 -29.57 -19.81
N ASP A 243 -19.44 -28.90 -19.51
CA ASP A 243 -18.53 -28.35 -20.51
C ASP A 243 -17.07 -28.49 -20.06
N GLU A 244 -16.24 -29.13 -20.88
CA GLU A 244 -14.80 -29.35 -20.62
C GLU A 244 -13.99 -28.03 -20.59
N THR A 245 -14.63 -26.88 -20.84
CA THR A 245 -13.99 -25.54 -20.87
C THR A 245 -14.29 -24.70 -19.63
N SER A 246 -15.21 -25.13 -18.72
CA SER A 246 -15.54 -24.41 -17.50
C SER A 246 -14.92 -25.09 -16.28
N ASP A 247 -13.91 -24.47 -15.72
CA ASP A 247 -13.15 -24.94 -14.56
C ASP A 247 -13.90 -24.73 -13.23
N GLY A 248 -15.21 -24.96 -13.20
CA GLY A 248 -15.99 -24.89 -11.96
C GLY A 248 -17.46 -24.51 -12.16
N ASN A 249 -18.25 -24.74 -11.14
CA ASN A 249 -19.70 -24.43 -11.10
C ASN A 249 -19.97 -22.94 -10.82
N TRP A 250 -19.19 -22.03 -11.36
CA TRP A 250 -19.36 -20.59 -11.17
C TRP A 250 -19.62 -19.87 -12.50
N SER A 251 -20.34 -18.76 -12.43
CA SER A 251 -20.59 -17.87 -13.57
C SER A 251 -20.45 -16.43 -13.15
N ILE A 252 -20.00 -15.58 -14.07
CA ILE A 252 -20.12 -14.13 -13.94
C ILE A 252 -21.49 -13.77 -14.49
N ASP A 253 -22.37 -13.28 -13.65
CA ASP A 253 -23.74 -12.91 -14.04
C ASP A 253 -23.80 -11.49 -14.57
N GLU A 254 -23.01 -10.58 -13.99
CA GLU A 254 -23.00 -9.17 -14.37
C GLU A 254 -21.68 -8.53 -14.01
N VAL A 255 -21.25 -7.57 -14.82
CA VAL A 255 -20.13 -6.65 -14.55
C VAL A 255 -20.68 -5.24 -14.58
N ILE A 256 -20.56 -4.53 -13.47
CA ILE A 256 -20.93 -3.13 -13.33
C ILE A 256 -19.66 -2.31 -13.40
N GLU A 257 -19.57 -1.41 -14.38
CA GLU A 257 -18.42 -0.51 -14.48
C GLU A 257 -18.49 0.55 -13.38
N GLY A 258 -17.34 0.86 -12.78
CA GLY A 258 -17.23 1.95 -11.83
C GLY A 258 -17.26 3.31 -12.52
N ASP A 259 -17.38 4.35 -11.73
CA ASP A 259 -17.52 5.73 -12.19
C ASP A 259 -16.30 6.22 -12.98
N THR A 260 -16.56 6.94 -14.04
CA THR A 260 -15.55 7.76 -14.71
C THR A 260 -15.43 9.13 -14.04
N VAL A 261 -14.30 9.83 -14.25
CA VAL A 261 -14.12 11.21 -13.76
C VAL A 261 -15.24 12.13 -14.23
N LYS A 262 -15.75 11.93 -15.47
CA LYS A 262 -16.86 12.70 -16.02
C LYS A 262 -18.15 12.49 -15.22
N GLU A 263 -18.48 11.26 -14.88
CA GLU A 263 -19.67 10.91 -14.11
C GLU A 263 -19.61 11.53 -12.72
N VAL A 264 -18.49 11.35 -12.01
CA VAL A 264 -18.28 11.95 -10.68
C VAL A 264 -18.41 13.48 -10.71
N LEU A 265 -17.82 14.15 -11.71
CA LEU A 265 -17.96 15.59 -11.89
C LEU A 265 -19.41 15.99 -12.10
N SER A 266 -20.20 15.19 -12.83
CA SER A 266 -21.62 15.48 -13.05
C SER A 266 -22.44 15.40 -11.77
N TYR A 267 -22.11 14.50 -10.83
CA TYR A 267 -22.78 14.39 -9.53
C TYR A 267 -22.63 15.67 -8.68
N VAL A 268 -21.51 16.35 -8.83
CA VAL A 268 -21.24 17.63 -8.14
C VAL A 268 -21.48 18.85 -9.04
N GLN A 269 -22.21 18.67 -10.13
CA GLN A 269 -22.69 19.73 -11.04
C GLN A 269 -21.58 20.49 -11.78
N TYR A 270 -20.44 19.86 -12.04
CA TYR A 270 -19.42 20.38 -12.94
C TYR A 270 -19.64 19.88 -14.36
N ASP A 271 -19.57 20.80 -15.34
CA ASP A 271 -19.57 20.48 -16.76
C ASP A 271 -18.15 20.22 -17.25
N ASP A 272 -17.88 19.00 -17.69
CA ASP A 272 -16.55 18.57 -18.15
C ASP A 272 -16.08 19.31 -19.40
N GLU A 273 -17.00 19.68 -20.33
CA GLU A 273 -16.65 20.42 -21.53
C GLU A 273 -16.26 21.88 -21.20
N ASP A 274 -16.95 22.51 -20.27
CA ASP A 274 -16.60 23.86 -19.82
C ASP A 274 -15.26 23.89 -19.13
N MET A 275 -14.95 22.87 -18.31
CA MET A 275 -13.64 22.70 -17.69
C MET A 275 -12.53 22.53 -18.73
N LEU A 276 -12.72 21.64 -19.71
CA LEU A 276 -11.76 21.43 -20.80
C LEU A 276 -11.55 22.72 -21.62
N ARG A 277 -12.60 23.46 -21.93
CA ARG A 277 -12.50 24.75 -22.62
C ARG A 277 -11.71 25.78 -21.78
N SER A 278 -11.89 25.77 -20.47
CA SER A 278 -11.15 26.65 -19.58
C SER A 278 -9.66 26.31 -19.56
N VAL A 279 -9.31 25.02 -19.37
CA VAL A 279 -7.93 24.57 -19.39
C VAL A 279 -7.25 24.88 -20.71
N ARG A 280 -7.90 24.60 -21.85
CA ARG A 280 -7.34 24.94 -23.18
C ARG A 280 -7.03 26.44 -23.32
N ARG A 281 -7.93 27.32 -22.88
CA ARG A 281 -7.71 28.77 -22.91
C ARG A 281 -6.53 29.20 -22.04
N ASP A 282 -6.39 28.58 -20.87
CA ASP A 282 -5.31 28.90 -19.94
C ASP A 282 -3.96 28.42 -20.49
N VAL A 283 -3.91 27.23 -21.10
CA VAL A 283 -2.72 26.71 -21.78
C VAL A 283 -2.32 27.62 -22.95
N GLU A 284 -3.26 28.00 -23.84
CA GLU A 284 -2.98 28.91 -24.93
C GLU A 284 -2.45 30.27 -24.45
N ARG A 285 -3.00 30.77 -23.34
CA ARG A 285 -2.55 31.97 -22.69
C ARG A 285 -1.13 31.84 -22.12
N ALA A 286 -0.84 30.69 -21.49
CA ALA A 286 0.49 30.41 -20.93
C ALA A 286 1.55 30.29 -22.04
N ILE A 287 1.23 29.66 -23.17
CA ILE A 287 2.11 29.61 -24.36
C ILE A 287 2.38 31.03 -24.91
N LYS A 288 1.32 31.85 -25.09
CA LYS A 288 1.49 33.24 -25.54
C LYS A 288 2.35 34.09 -24.62
N LEU A 289 2.38 33.77 -23.33
CA LEU A 289 3.19 34.45 -22.31
C LEU A 289 4.57 33.78 -22.11
N ASN A 290 4.94 32.81 -22.94
CA ASN A 290 6.18 32.01 -22.81
C ASN A 290 6.38 31.38 -21.42
N ARG A 291 5.30 30.99 -20.75
CA ARG A 291 5.34 30.29 -19.44
C ARG A 291 5.45 28.78 -19.61
N VAL A 292 4.95 28.25 -20.72
CA VAL A 292 5.07 26.85 -21.15
C VAL A 292 5.38 26.82 -22.64
N THR A 293 6.05 25.77 -23.09
CA THR A 293 6.31 25.55 -24.52
C THR A 293 5.10 24.88 -25.18
N VAL A 294 5.04 24.92 -26.54
CA VAL A 294 3.99 24.22 -27.30
C VAL A 294 4.01 22.70 -27.06
N ALA A 295 5.17 22.13 -26.70
CA ALA A 295 5.30 20.70 -26.42
C ALA A 295 4.83 20.31 -25.01
N GLU A 296 4.78 21.28 -24.09
CA GLU A 296 4.33 21.09 -22.69
C GLU A 296 2.83 21.41 -22.51
N GLY A 297 2.23 22.15 -23.44
CA GLY A 297 0.81 22.52 -23.44
C GLY A 297 0.03 21.72 -24.47
#